data_2351f4d10b7a115a0a906bfce9f3745b
#
_entry.id   2351f4d10b7a115a0a906bfce9f3745b
#
_cell.length_a   1.000
_cell.length_b   1.000
_cell.length_c   1.000
_cell.angle_alpha   90.00
_cell.angle_beta   90.00
_cell.angle_gamma   90.00
#
_symmetry.space_group_name_H-M   'P 1'
#
loop_
_entity.id
_entity.type
_entity.pdbx_description
1 polymer ?
#
loop_
_entity_poly.entity_id
_entity_poly.type
_entity_poly.pdbx_seq_one_letter_code
_entity_poly.pdbx_strand_id
1 'polypeptide(L)'
;MRKWLTLILFTLLSLAAWGQTDSLRLGYMVKGKVRDAETGRALESVHVSVPGRHHATVTNADGEFILKSDRRIEAVQFSYLGYKSRWMAASPELKVSLVRESISLPEASIISGDPEAIVRAALARVPDTYCPQPELLECFYRETVQKRNRYTYVAEAVARLYRERTSNRFAGNDVSALEKSRLLVSQRKRDTVSVKTQGGPQMALNCDFLKVPELLFSEDEMALYRFEMDMPAYIGDRLQFVIRMIPDRMADYALYFVTLYIDRDNLTFTRIEASLDMRDQLKAIRAILVSKPMSLRFFPEEATLVFNYRPIGDDKIRLEYFRSTMRFSCDWRKRLFKTRYTAVNELVVTDVRPEVIPIPRRERFRSTDFLNDKAEEFQDPDFWADYNIIEPSESLEHAINRLRK
;
A
#
# COMPACT_ATOMS: atom_id res chain seq x y z
N MET A 1 14.83 19.25 60.81
CA MET A 1 15.71 18.69 59.77
C MET A 1 15.21 17.39 59.14
N ARG A 2 14.62 16.45 59.90
CA ARG A 2 14.15 15.15 59.32
C ARG A 2 13.01 15.24 58.32
N LYS A 3 12.10 16.22 58.42
CA LYS A 3 10.97 16.41 57.47
C LYS A 3 11.36 17.01 56.13
N TRP A 4 12.46 17.72 56.04
CA TRP A 4 12.97 18.29 54.80
C TRP A 4 13.75 17.26 53.97
N LEU A 5 14.42 16.32 54.63
CA LEU A 5 15.11 15.23 53.94
C LEU A 5 14.16 14.26 53.23
N THR A 6 12.98 14.01 53.81
CA THR A 6 11.95 13.16 53.19
C THR A 6 11.31 13.84 51.98
N LEU A 7 11.14 15.16 52.00
CA LEU A 7 10.58 15.91 50.86
C LEU A 7 11.56 15.94 49.67
N ILE A 8 12.86 16.12 49.93
CA ILE A 8 13.89 16.09 48.89
C ILE A 8 14.06 14.70 48.29
N LEU A 9 13.91 13.62 49.09
CA LEU A 9 13.97 12.27 48.60
C LEU A 9 12.76 11.92 47.70
N PHE A 10 11.57 12.46 48.03
CA PHE A 10 10.35 12.26 47.21
C PHE A 10 10.40 13.05 45.90
N THR A 11 11.00 14.26 45.88
CA THR A 11 11.20 15.04 44.65
C THR A 11 12.27 14.45 43.73
N LEU A 12 13.30 13.83 44.29
CA LEU A 12 14.33 13.10 43.51
C LEU A 12 13.79 11.80 42.91
N LEU A 13 12.88 11.11 43.60
CA LEU A 13 12.20 9.91 43.07
C LEU A 13 11.18 10.24 41.98
N SER A 14 10.51 11.41 42.06
CA SER A 14 9.58 11.84 41.02
C SER A 14 10.27 12.36 39.75
N LEU A 15 11.50 12.87 39.85
CA LEU A 15 12.33 13.23 38.69
C LEU A 15 12.95 12.01 38.00
N ALA A 16 13.16 10.91 38.71
CA ALA A 16 13.63 9.66 38.11
C ALA A 16 12.53 8.90 37.33
N ALA A 17 11.24 9.20 37.56
CA ALA A 17 10.12 8.56 36.87
C ALA A 17 9.81 9.20 35.49
N TRP A 18 10.41 10.34 35.13
CA TRP A 18 10.24 11.00 33.84
C TRP A 18 11.41 10.76 32.88
N GLY A 19 12.34 9.93 33.26
CA GLY A 19 13.46 9.50 32.44
C GLY A 19 13.28 8.11 31.87
N GLN A 20 12.08 7.72 31.45
CA GLN A 20 11.97 6.69 30.40
C GLN A 20 12.39 7.35 29.10
N THR A 21 13.69 7.48 28.90
CA THR A 21 14.30 7.52 27.59
C THR A 21 13.68 6.37 26.78
N ASP A 22 12.98 6.70 25.69
CA ASP A 22 12.81 5.78 24.60
C ASP A 22 14.15 5.10 24.38
N SER A 23 14.26 3.86 24.85
CA SER A 23 15.45 3.06 24.61
C SER A 23 15.58 3.02 23.10
N LEU A 24 16.67 3.58 22.57
CA LEU A 24 17.13 3.36 21.21
C LEU A 24 16.87 1.89 20.90
N ARG A 25 15.86 1.61 20.08
CA ARG A 25 15.58 0.26 19.58
C ARG A 25 16.79 -0.07 18.71
N LEU A 26 17.80 -0.73 19.30
CA LEU A 26 18.89 -1.33 18.56
C LEU A 26 18.25 -2.41 17.68
N GLY A 27 17.72 -1.99 16.51
CA GLY A 27 17.01 -2.85 15.62
C GLY A 27 17.98 -3.75 14.88
N TYR A 28 17.66 -5.03 14.81
CA TYR A 28 18.30 -5.93 13.85
C TYR A 28 17.86 -5.51 12.45
N MET A 29 18.80 -5.47 11.51
CA MET A 29 18.58 -5.02 10.15
C MET A 29 19.10 -6.03 9.14
N VAL A 30 18.30 -6.31 8.13
CA VAL A 30 18.68 -7.08 6.94
C VAL A 30 18.38 -6.23 5.72
N LYS A 31 19.37 -6.02 4.88
CA LYS A 31 19.21 -5.36 3.58
C LYS A 31 19.51 -6.31 2.45
N GLY A 32 19.03 -6.00 1.26
CA GLY A 32 19.36 -6.84 0.11
C GLY A 32 18.70 -6.40 -1.17
N LYS A 33 18.86 -7.26 -2.19
CA LYS A 33 18.35 -7.03 -3.53
C LYS A 33 17.73 -8.30 -4.10
N VAL A 34 16.51 -8.16 -4.66
CA VAL A 34 15.73 -9.24 -5.23
C VAL A 34 15.69 -9.10 -6.75
N ARG A 35 15.97 -10.20 -7.45
CA ARG A 35 16.00 -10.27 -8.91
C ARG A 35 15.24 -11.51 -9.41
N ASP A 36 14.77 -11.45 -10.63
CA ASP A 36 14.31 -12.59 -11.41
C ASP A 36 15.51 -13.50 -11.71
N ALA A 37 15.41 -14.78 -11.40
CA ALA A 37 16.52 -15.73 -11.54
C ALA A 37 16.92 -15.98 -13.00
N GLU A 38 15.99 -15.87 -13.94
CA GLU A 38 16.20 -16.14 -15.36
C GLU A 38 16.72 -14.90 -16.09
N THR A 39 16.07 -13.75 -15.88
CA THR A 39 16.36 -12.53 -16.63
C THR A 39 17.37 -11.61 -15.94
N GLY A 40 17.63 -11.82 -14.64
CA GLY A 40 18.47 -10.96 -13.81
C GLY A 40 17.85 -9.59 -13.51
N ARG A 41 16.63 -9.30 -13.97
CA ARG A 41 15.96 -8.02 -13.77
C ARG A 41 15.57 -7.84 -12.30
N ALA A 42 15.66 -6.62 -11.82
CA ALA A 42 15.15 -6.25 -10.48
C ALA A 42 13.64 -6.50 -10.39
N LEU A 43 13.19 -6.99 -9.25
CA LEU A 43 11.77 -7.22 -8.97
C LEU A 43 11.28 -6.19 -7.96
N GLU A 44 10.40 -5.28 -8.43
CA GLU A 44 9.71 -4.28 -7.63
C GLU A 44 8.51 -4.89 -6.91
N SER A 45 8.20 -4.38 -5.70
CA SER A 45 7.03 -4.78 -4.89
C SER A 45 7.03 -6.26 -4.49
N VAL A 46 8.19 -6.90 -4.39
CA VAL A 46 8.34 -8.21 -3.75
C VAL A 46 8.08 -8.02 -2.27
N HIS A 47 7.17 -8.81 -1.71
CA HIS A 47 6.94 -8.82 -0.27
C HIS A 47 8.10 -9.47 0.47
N VAL A 48 8.61 -8.78 1.49
CA VAL A 48 9.75 -9.19 2.32
C VAL A 48 9.30 -9.16 3.77
N SER A 49 9.30 -10.29 4.46
CA SER A 49 8.78 -10.39 5.82
C SER A 49 9.61 -11.29 6.71
N VAL A 50 9.47 -11.09 8.03
CA VAL A 50 10.01 -12.01 9.04
C VAL A 50 8.95 -13.09 9.30
N PRO A 51 9.26 -14.38 9.07
CA PRO A 51 8.33 -15.47 9.31
C PRO A 51 7.82 -15.51 10.75
N GLY A 52 6.50 -15.68 10.92
CA GLY A 52 5.87 -15.74 12.25
C GLY A 52 5.82 -14.39 12.99
N ARG A 53 6.20 -13.29 12.34
CA ARG A 53 6.13 -11.93 12.89
C ARG A 53 5.38 -11.01 11.93
N HIS A 54 5.12 -9.77 12.41
CA HIS A 54 4.38 -8.78 11.63
C HIS A 54 5.28 -7.83 10.84
N HIS A 55 6.60 -7.81 11.13
CA HIS A 55 7.55 -6.95 10.44
C HIS A 55 7.66 -7.29 8.97
N ALA A 56 7.40 -6.31 8.12
CA ALA A 56 7.42 -6.47 6.68
C ALA A 56 7.80 -5.18 5.95
N THR A 57 8.21 -5.32 4.71
CA THR A 57 8.42 -4.27 3.74
C THR A 57 8.22 -4.81 2.33
N VAL A 58 8.40 -3.98 1.30
CA VAL A 58 8.44 -4.41 -0.09
C VAL A 58 9.71 -3.86 -0.77
N THR A 59 10.15 -4.54 -1.85
CA THR A 59 11.26 -4.05 -2.65
C THR A 59 10.87 -2.80 -3.46
N ASN A 60 11.83 -1.90 -3.63
CA ASN A 60 11.71 -0.73 -4.52
C ASN A 60 11.89 -1.11 -6.01
N ALA A 61 11.85 -0.13 -6.91
CA ALA A 61 12.01 -0.33 -8.35
C ALA A 61 13.37 -0.94 -8.77
N ASP A 62 14.41 -0.83 -7.93
CA ASP A 62 15.73 -1.43 -8.15
C ASP A 62 15.85 -2.83 -7.51
N GLY A 63 14.73 -3.33 -6.95
CA GLY A 63 14.65 -4.61 -6.25
C GLY A 63 15.25 -4.57 -4.84
N GLU A 64 15.57 -3.41 -4.29
CA GLU A 64 16.24 -3.25 -3.00
C GLU A 64 15.23 -3.17 -1.87
N PHE A 65 15.63 -3.67 -0.69
CA PHE A 65 14.85 -3.62 0.54
C PHE A 65 15.74 -3.44 1.76
N ILE A 66 15.17 -2.87 2.81
CA ILE A 66 15.69 -2.89 4.18
C ILE A 66 14.56 -3.35 5.10
N LEU A 67 14.81 -4.43 5.85
CA LEU A 67 13.88 -4.97 6.83
C LEU A 67 14.51 -4.82 8.22
N LYS A 68 13.80 -4.11 9.10
CA LYS A 68 14.21 -3.85 10.49
C LYS A 68 13.29 -4.59 11.46
N SER A 69 13.82 -4.98 12.62
CA SER A 69 13.05 -5.63 13.68
C SER A 69 13.66 -5.29 15.04
N ASP A 70 12.83 -5.17 16.07
CA ASP A 70 13.21 -5.01 17.46
C ASP A 70 13.88 -6.27 18.06
N ARG A 71 13.73 -7.41 17.37
CA ARG A 71 14.28 -8.71 17.76
C ARG A 71 15.12 -9.30 16.64
N ARG A 72 16.05 -10.20 17.00
CA ARG A 72 16.91 -10.90 16.05
C ARG A 72 16.08 -11.53 14.93
N ILE A 73 16.43 -11.20 13.68
CA ILE A 73 15.87 -11.81 12.48
C ILE A 73 16.65 -13.10 12.22
N GLU A 74 15.99 -14.23 12.20
CA GLU A 74 16.62 -15.54 11.92
C GLU A 74 16.47 -15.93 10.45
N ALA A 75 15.31 -15.62 9.86
CA ALA A 75 15.00 -15.88 8.46
C ALA A 75 14.18 -14.74 7.87
N VAL A 76 14.27 -14.61 6.56
CA VAL A 76 13.48 -13.66 5.75
C VAL A 76 12.75 -14.47 4.66
N GLN A 77 11.46 -14.19 4.52
CA GLN A 77 10.61 -14.77 3.48
C GLN A 77 10.38 -13.74 2.38
N PHE A 78 10.44 -14.21 1.14
CA PHE A 78 10.17 -13.46 -0.07
C PHE A 78 8.99 -14.09 -0.80
N SER A 79 7.96 -13.29 -1.13
CA SER A 79 6.78 -13.72 -1.88
C SER A 79 6.46 -12.73 -2.98
N TYR A 80 6.14 -13.23 -4.17
CA TYR A 80 5.79 -12.40 -5.31
C TYR A 80 4.86 -13.17 -6.27
N LEU A 81 3.92 -12.47 -6.89
CA LEU A 81 2.98 -13.06 -7.84
C LEU A 81 3.72 -13.76 -9.00
N GLY A 82 3.39 -15.02 -9.24
CA GLY A 82 3.98 -15.83 -10.30
C GLY A 82 5.38 -16.36 -10.00
N TYR A 83 5.83 -16.29 -8.74
CA TYR A 83 7.14 -16.80 -8.31
C TYR A 83 7.01 -17.72 -7.11
N LYS A 84 7.91 -18.70 -7.01
CA LYS A 84 8.06 -19.54 -5.82
C LYS A 84 8.47 -18.70 -4.62
N SER A 85 7.83 -18.93 -3.48
CA SER A 85 8.29 -18.36 -2.21
C SER A 85 9.73 -18.78 -1.92
N ARG A 86 10.51 -17.86 -1.39
CA ARG A 86 11.88 -18.14 -0.99
C ARG A 86 12.13 -17.75 0.46
N TRP A 87 12.68 -18.67 1.21
CA TRP A 87 13.11 -18.47 2.59
C TRP A 87 14.62 -18.44 2.62
N MET A 88 15.20 -17.48 3.32
CA MET A 88 16.65 -17.38 3.47
C MET A 88 17.00 -17.12 4.92
N ALA A 89 18.07 -17.75 5.43
CA ALA A 89 18.64 -17.39 6.72
C ALA A 89 19.06 -15.90 6.67
N ALA A 90 18.80 -15.18 7.75
CA ALA A 90 19.13 -13.77 7.82
C ALA A 90 20.65 -13.54 7.78
N SER A 91 21.05 -12.59 6.96
CA SER A 91 22.40 -12.06 6.85
C SER A 91 22.29 -10.53 6.73
N PRO A 92 23.30 -9.78 7.15
CA PRO A 92 23.28 -8.32 7.01
C PRO A 92 23.00 -7.84 5.58
N GLU A 93 23.43 -8.61 4.58
CA GLU A 93 23.16 -8.34 3.16
C GLU A 93 22.74 -9.62 2.45
N LEU A 94 21.63 -9.58 1.72
CA LEU A 94 21.06 -10.70 0.98
C LEU A 94 21.01 -10.38 -0.52
N LYS A 95 21.46 -11.33 -1.33
CA LYS A 95 21.24 -11.37 -2.78
C LYS A 95 20.23 -12.48 -3.09
N VAL A 96 19.06 -12.09 -3.53
CA VAL A 96 17.91 -12.99 -3.68
C VAL A 96 17.57 -13.11 -5.15
N SER A 97 17.47 -14.36 -5.64
CA SER A 97 16.96 -14.64 -6.98
C SER A 97 15.68 -15.44 -6.84
N LEU A 98 14.55 -14.93 -7.31
CA LEU A 98 13.28 -15.63 -7.33
C LEU A 98 13.10 -16.38 -8.62
N VAL A 99 12.63 -17.61 -8.53
CA VAL A 99 12.35 -18.48 -9.68
C VAL A 99 10.87 -18.38 -9.99
N ARG A 100 10.52 -18.19 -11.28
CA ARG A 100 9.13 -18.20 -11.72
C ARG A 100 8.51 -19.56 -11.47
N GLU A 101 7.27 -19.55 -10.98
CA GLU A 101 6.46 -20.75 -10.92
C GLU A 101 5.78 -20.94 -12.27
N SER A 102 6.02 -22.07 -12.90
CA SER A 102 5.31 -22.44 -14.13
C SER A 102 4.14 -23.35 -13.78
N ILE A 103 2.99 -23.04 -14.33
CA ILE A 103 1.79 -23.85 -14.17
C ILE A 103 1.77 -24.92 -15.27
N SER A 104 1.62 -26.16 -14.88
CA SER A 104 1.49 -27.25 -15.84
C SER A 104 0.08 -27.27 -16.47
N LEU A 105 -0.03 -27.73 -17.72
CA LEU A 105 -1.31 -27.91 -18.40
C LEU A 105 -2.32 -28.75 -17.60
N PRO A 106 -1.93 -29.84 -16.91
CA PRO A 106 -2.86 -30.59 -16.05
C PRO A 106 -3.41 -29.76 -14.89
N GLU A 107 -2.61 -28.90 -14.27
CA GLU A 107 -3.07 -28.01 -13.18
C GLU A 107 -4.05 -26.96 -13.68
N ALA A 108 -3.81 -26.41 -14.87
CA ALA A 108 -4.75 -25.48 -15.52
C ALA A 108 -6.08 -26.13 -15.88
N SER A 109 -6.10 -27.42 -16.24
CA SER A 109 -7.31 -28.16 -16.61
C SER A 109 -8.18 -28.59 -15.41
N ILE A 110 -7.63 -28.61 -14.19
CA ILE A 110 -8.35 -28.95 -12.96
C ILE A 110 -9.19 -27.79 -12.44
N ILE A 111 -8.92 -26.55 -12.90
CA ILE A 111 -9.64 -25.37 -12.48
C ILE A 111 -10.89 -25.22 -13.34
N SER A 112 -11.94 -25.94 -12.96
CA SER A 112 -13.29 -25.80 -13.53
C SER A 112 -14.24 -25.25 -12.47
N GLY A 113 -15.13 -24.37 -12.86
CA GLY A 113 -16.16 -23.80 -12.01
C GLY A 113 -16.75 -22.52 -12.62
N ASP A 114 -17.91 -22.16 -12.17
CA ASP A 114 -18.49 -20.86 -12.49
C ASP A 114 -17.68 -19.76 -11.80
N PRO A 115 -17.00 -18.86 -12.54
CA PRO A 115 -16.17 -17.82 -11.94
C PRO A 115 -16.97 -16.87 -11.04
N GLU A 116 -18.21 -16.54 -11.38
CA GLU A 116 -19.07 -15.70 -10.54
C GLU A 116 -19.42 -16.41 -9.23
N ALA A 117 -19.75 -17.70 -9.27
CA ALA A 117 -20.04 -18.49 -8.07
C ALA A 117 -18.85 -18.57 -7.12
N ILE A 118 -17.62 -18.68 -7.66
CA ILE A 118 -16.37 -18.67 -6.86
C ILE A 118 -16.19 -17.31 -6.16
N VAL A 119 -16.39 -16.21 -6.89
CA VAL A 119 -16.30 -14.85 -6.31
C VAL A 119 -17.34 -14.66 -5.21
N ARG A 120 -18.59 -15.07 -5.44
CA ARG A 120 -19.66 -15.01 -4.44
C ARG A 120 -19.34 -15.83 -3.18
N ALA A 121 -18.81 -17.03 -3.35
CA ALA A 121 -18.39 -17.89 -2.25
C ALA A 121 -17.23 -17.25 -1.45
N ALA A 122 -16.24 -16.65 -2.12
CA ALA A 122 -15.16 -15.93 -1.48
C ALA A 122 -15.66 -14.68 -0.71
N LEU A 123 -16.57 -13.90 -1.31
CA LEU A 123 -17.17 -12.72 -0.66
C LEU A 123 -17.98 -13.09 0.58
N ALA A 124 -18.69 -14.22 0.57
CA ALA A 124 -19.44 -14.69 1.73
C ALA A 124 -18.53 -14.99 2.94
N ARG A 125 -17.26 -15.30 2.70
CA ARG A 125 -16.26 -15.57 3.76
C ARG A 125 -15.56 -14.30 4.29
N VAL A 126 -15.61 -13.19 3.57
CA VAL A 126 -14.89 -11.96 3.91
C VAL A 126 -15.14 -11.50 5.36
N PRO A 127 -16.37 -11.51 5.93
CA PRO A 127 -16.60 -11.09 7.31
C PRO A 127 -15.83 -11.91 8.36
N ASP A 128 -15.54 -13.18 8.07
CA ASP A 128 -14.87 -14.11 8.98
C ASP A 128 -13.37 -14.21 8.72
N THR A 129 -12.93 -13.93 7.50
CA THR A 129 -11.54 -14.12 7.06
C THR A 129 -10.76 -12.81 7.01
N TYR A 130 -11.41 -11.68 6.70
CA TYR A 130 -10.75 -10.38 6.58
C TYR A 130 -11.13 -9.44 7.71
N CYS A 131 -10.14 -9.05 8.51
CA CYS A 131 -10.32 -8.19 9.68
C CYS A 131 -11.52 -8.63 10.56
N PRO A 132 -11.56 -9.91 11.02
CA PRO A 132 -12.68 -10.40 11.82
C PRO A 132 -12.74 -9.78 13.22
N GLN A 133 -11.66 -9.16 13.66
CA GLN A 133 -11.53 -8.38 14.88
C GLN A 133 -10.92 -7.02 14.55
N PRO A 134 -11.15 -5.97 15.36
CA PRO A 134 -10.46 -4.71 15.19
C PRO A 134 -8.94 -4.88 15.27
N GLU A 135 -8.20 -4.13 14.47
CA GLU A 135 -6.75 -4.14 14.44
C GLU A 135 -6.16 -2.74 14.31
N LEU A 136 -4.95 -2.54 14.83
CA LEU A 136 -4.17 -1.31 14.68
C LEU A 136 -2.87 -1.64 13.95
N LEU A 137 -2.78 -1.17 12.72
CA LEU A 137 -1.65 -1.41 11.83
C LEU A 137 -0.72 -0.20 11.82
N GLU A 138 0.57 -0.45 11.78
CA GLU A 138 1.58 0.53 11.40
C GLU A 138 1.88 0.38 9.92
N CYS A 139 1.97 1.49 9.20
CA CYS A 139 2.27 1.46 7.78
C CYS A 139 3.23 2.58 7.38
N PHE A 140 3.99 2.34 6.32
CA PHE A 140 4.68 3.37 5.57
C PHE A 140 3.84 3.74 4.35
N TYR A 141 3.70 5.04 4.09
CA TYR A 141 2.98 5.59 2.97
C TYR A 141 3.85 6.56 2.19
N ARG A 142 3.79 6.50 0.86
CA ARG A 142 4.52 7.39 -0.04
C ARG A 142 3.64 7.87 -1.17
N GLU A 143 3.70 9.19 -1.43
CA GLU A 143 3.17 9.82 -2.63
C GLU A 143 4.31 10.37 -3.48
N THR A 144 4.29 10.09 -4.76
CA THR A 144 5.23 10.67 -5.72
C THR A 144 4.49 11.23 -6.92
N VAL A 145 4.96 12.37 -7.44
CA VAL A 145 4.52 12.90 -8.72
C VAL A 145 5.72 13.14 -9.62
N GLN A 146 5.68 12.52 -10.77
CA GLN A 146 6.63 12.76 -11.85
C GLN A 146 5.98 13.61 -12.94
N LYS A 147 6.73 14.58 -13.43
CA LYS A 147 6.45 15.34 -14.64
C LYS A 147 7.38 14.84 -15.75
N ARG A 148 6.81 14.21 -16.76
CA ARG A 148 7.57 13.35 -17.69
C ARG A 148 8.32 12.28 -16.87
N ASN A 149 9.62 12.18 -16.87
CA ASN A 149 10.38 11.21 -16.08
C ASN A 149 11.14 11.86 -14.89
N ARG A 150 10.68 13.02 -14.40
CA ARG A 150 11.34 13.75 -13.33
C ARG A 150 10.42 13.93 -12.13
N TYR A 151 10.82 13.48 -10.98
CA TYR A 151 10.11 13.73 -9.74
C TYR A 151 10.03 15.23 -9.44
N THR A 152 8.84 15.69 -9.17
CA THR A 152 8.51 17.08 -8.79
C THR A 152 7.92 17.19 -7.41
N TYR A 153 7.48 16.06 -6.86
CA TYR A 153 6.85 15.95 -5.56
C TYR A 153 7.14 14.56 -4.97
N VAL A 154 7.52 14.54 -3.70
CA VAL A 154 7.68 13.33 -2.89
C VAL A 154 7.17 13.65 -1.50
N ALA A 155 6.18 12.93 -1.02
CA ALA A 155 5.72 12.97 0.36
C ALA A 155 5.73 11.57 0.94
N GLU A 156 6.18 11.44 2.17
CA GLU A 156 6.28 10.16 2.87
C GLU A 156 5.74 10.31 4.29
N ALA A 157 5.14 9.25 4.80
CA ALA A 157 4.63 9.20 6.15
C ALA A 157 4.73 7.80 6.76
N VAL A 158 4.97 7.74 8.06
CA VAL A 158 4.55 6.61 8.90
C VAL A 158 3.19 6.97 9.47
N ALA A 159 2.25 6.05 9.35
CA ALA A 159 0.89 6.24 9.80
C ALA A 159 0.35 5.01 10.54
N ARG A 160 -0.63 5.25 11.41
CA ARG A 160 -1.44 4.19 12.03
C ARG A 160 -2.75 4.06 11.28
N LEU A 161 -3.17 2.81 11.04
CA LEU A 161 -4.47 2.47 10.49
C LEU A 161 -5.26 1.71 11.54
N TYR A 162 -6.31 2.32 12.10
CA TYR A 162 -7.28 1.59 12.90
C TYR A 162 -8.32 1.01 11.96
N ARG A 163 -8.51 -0.29 12.06
CA ARG A 163 -9.46 -1.04 11.24
C ARG A 163 -10.50 -1.68 12.14
N GLU A 164 -11.74 -1.38 11.87
CA GLU A 164 -12.89 -2.00 12.55
C GLU A 164 -13.13 -3.40 11.97
N ARG A 165 -13.85 -4.26 12.71
CA ARG A 165 -14.23 -5.57 12.18
C ARG A 165 -15.06 -5.46 10.89
N THR A 166 -14.85 -6.35 9.95
CA THR A 166 -15.57 -6.32 8.66
C THR A 166 -17.07 -6.56 8.78
N SER A 167 -17.51 -7.32 9.78
CA SER A 167 -18.95 -7.53 10.05
C SER A 167 -19.67 -6.25 10.51
N ASN A 168 -18.94 -5.25 11.00
CA ASN A 168 -19.50 -3.94 11.37
C ASN A 168 -19.42 -2.98 10.18
N ARG A 169 -20.41 -3.09 9.26
CA ARG A 169 -20.42 -2.44 7.93
C ARG A 169 -20.67 -0.93 7.93
N PHE A 170 -20.44 -0.21 9.00
CA PHE A 170 -20.52 1.24 8.94
C PHE A 170 -19.28 1.80 8.25
N ALA A 171 -19.46 2.21 6.98
CA ALA A 171 -18.45 2.98 6.26
C ALA A 171 -17.97 4.16 7.10
N GLY A 172 -16.65 4.32 7.25
CA GLY A 172 -16.04 5.42 8.00
C GLY A 172 -15.53 5.08 9.40
N ASN A 173 -15.60 3.82 9.82
CA ASN A 173 -14.99 3.38 11.08
C ASN A 173 -13.49 3.07 10.92
N ASP A 174 -13.05 2.72 9.71
CA ASP A 174 -11.63 2.55 9.39
C ASP A 174 -11.00 3.95 9.23
N VAL A 175 -10.00 4.25 10.05
CA VAL A 175 -9.40 5.58 10.11
C VAL A 175 -7.88 5.52 10.17
N SER A 176 -7.23 6.52 9.61
CA SER A 176 -5.78 6.69 9.66
C SER A 176 -5.35 7.90 10.46
N ALA A 177 -4.11 7.87 10.98
CA ALA A 177 -3.45 9.01 11.61
C ALA A 177 -1.96 9.02 11.23
N LEU A 178 -1.40 10.21 11.04
CA LEU A 178 0.03 10.37 10.82
C LEU A 178 0.78 10.28 12.15
N GLU A 179 1.90 9.58 12.17
CA GLU A 179 2.87 9.61 13.28
C GLU A 179 4.06 10.49 12.93
N LYS A 180 4.56 10.35 11.70
CA LYS A 180 5.71 11.08 11.22
C LYS A 180 5.59 11.27 9.71
N SER A 181 5.93 12.44 9.19
CA SER A 181 5.80 12.70 7.77
C SER A 181 6.82 13.71 7.28
N ARG A 182 7.18 13.63 6.00
CA ARG A 182 8.08 14.57 5.34
C ARG A 182 7.62 14.89 3.93
N LEU A 183 7.96 16.09 3.46
CA LEU A 183 7.56 16.60 2.15
C LEU A 183 8.73 17.24 1.42
N LEU A 184 8.86 16.93 0.14
CA LEU A 184 9.79 17.56 -0.78
C LEU A 184 9.06 17.96 -2.05
N VAL A 185 9.10 19.24 -2.38
CA VAL A 185 8.44 19.83 -3.56
C VAL A 185 9.45 20.59 -4.40
N SER A 186 9.33 20.48 -5.72
CA SER A 186 10.17 21.26 -6.65
C SER A 186 9.92 22.75 -6.51
N GLN A 187 10.99 23.53 -6.21
CA GLN A 187 10.98 24.98 -6.12
C GLN A 187 10.88 25.69 -7.49
N ARG A 188 10.90 24.95 -8.60
CA ARG A 188 10.91 25.54 -9.94
C ARG A 188 9.52 26.04 -10.33
N LYS A 189 9.40 27.32 -10.66
CA LYS A 189 8.14 27.94 -11.15
C LYS A 189 7.46 27.20 -12.31
N ARG A 190 8.24 26.46 -13.13
CA ARG A 190 7.71 25.68 -14.27
C ARG A 190 7.05 24.35 -13.83
N ASP A 191 7.23 23.93 -12.58
CA ASP A 191 6.68 22.69 -12.03
C ASP A 191 5.37 22.92 -11.25
N THR A 192 4.87 24.14 -11.25
CA THR A 192 3.73 24.65 -10.46
C THR A 192 2.36 24.04 -10.76
N VAL A 193 2.26 22.94 -11.47
CA VAL A 193 1.04 22.14 -11.41
C VAL A 193 1.08 21.33 -10.13
N SER A 194 0.43 21.85 -9.12
CA SER A 194 0.23 21.11 -7.87
C SER A 194 -0.78 20.00 -8.14
N VAL A 195 -0.30 18.80 -8.49
CA VAL A 195 -1.11 17.60 -8.44
C VAL A 195 -1.11 17.20 -6.97
N LYS A 196 -2.27 17.30 -6.32
CA LYS A 196 -2.46 16.86 -4.95
C LYS A 196 -3.33 15.63 -4.97
N THR A 197 -2.88 14.56 -4.34
CA THR A 197 -3.69 13.38 -4.08
C THR A 197 -4.48 13.59 -2.79
N GLN A 198 -5.79 13.44 -2.87
CA GLN A 198 -6.67 13.57 -1.72
C GLN A 198 -6.72 12.27 -0.94
N GLY A 199 -6.78 12.35 0.38
CA GLY A 199 -6.96 11.21 1.27
C GLY A 199 -5.67 10.62 1.84
N GLY A 200 -4.47 10.88 1.29
CA GLY A 200 -3.22 10.34 1.83
C GLY A 200 -3.32 8.84 2.16
N PRO A 201 -2.85 8.40 3.37
CA PRO A 201 -2.98 7.00 3.78
C PRO A 201 -4.44 6.53 3.96
N GLN A 202 -5.40 7.45 4.21
CA GLN A 202 -6.82 7.13 4.29
C GLN A 202 -7.39 6.64 2.95
N MET A 203 -6.75 6.95 1.82
CA MET A 203 -7.16 6.50 0.50
C MET A 203 -7.18 4.97 0.40
N ALA A 204 -6.19 4.28 0.97
CA ALA A 204 -6.13 2.83 0.97
C ALA A 204 -7.34 2.19 1.69
N LEU A 205 -7.83 2.84 2.76
CA LEU A 205 -8.99 2.38 3.51
C LEU A 205 -10.31 2.66 2.77
N ASN A 206 -10.41 3.84 2.14
CA ASN A 206 -11.61 4.25 1.41
C ASN A 206 -11.83 3.46 0.11
N CYS A 207 -10.75 2.93 -0.49
CA CYS A 207 -10.78 2.18 -1.74
C CYS A 207 -10.71 0.66 -1.51
N ASP A 208 -10.64 0.17 -0.27
CA ASP A 208 -10.54 -1.25 0.02
C ASP A 208 -11.86 -1.98 -0.32
N PHE A 209 -11.89 -2.61 -1.47
CA PHE A 209 -13.08 -3.26 -2.04
C PHE A 209 -13.69 -4.34 -1.12
N LEU A 210 -12.89 -4.98 -0.27
CA LEU A 210 -13.39 -5.97 0.68
C LEU A 210 -14.09 -5.35 1.90
N LYS A 211 -13.76 -4.08 2.23
CA LYS A 211 -14.39 -3.34 3.33
C LYS A 211 -15.48 -2.39 2.85
N VAL A 212 -15.44 -1.98 1.58
CA VAL A 212 -16.39 -1.08 0.92
C VAL A 212 -16.95 -1.80 -0.31
N PRO A 213 -17.77 -2.84 -0.12
CA PRO A 213 -18.27 -3.67 -1.23
C PRO A 213 -19.15 -2.87 -2.21
N GLU A 214 -19.69 -1.73 -1.83
CA GLU A 214 -20.45 -0.83 -2.69
C GLU A 214 -19.64 -0.30 -3.88
N LEU A 215 -18.31 -0.35 -3.79
CA LEU A 215 -17.44 0.10 -4.89
C LEU A 215 -17.34 -0.92 -6.03
N LEU A 216 -17.59 -2.22 -5.75
CA LEU A 216 -17.35 -3.30 -6.72
C LEU A 216 -18.20 -4.56 -6.50
N PHE A 217 -18.55 -4.89 -5.27
CA PHE A 217 -19.08 -6.20 -4.89
C PHE A 217 -20.53 -6.17 -4.37
N SER A 218 -21.24 -5.04 -4.49
CA SER A 218 -22.68 -5.04 -4.28
C SER A 218 -23.38 -5.81 -5.42
N GLU A 219 -24.60 -6.30 -5.19
CA GLU A 219 -25.36 -7.01 -6.22
C GLU A 219 -25.55 -6.16 -7.48
N ASP A 220 -25.85 -4.87 -7.32
CA ASP A 220 -26.06 -3.94 -8.43
C ASP A 220 -24.76 -3.69 -9.21
N GLU A 221 -23.60 -3.57 -8.52
CA GLU A 221 -22.32 -3.41 -9.17
C GLU A 221 -21.89 -4.68 -9.90
N MET A 222 -21.96 -5.85 -9.25
CA MET A 222 -21.58 -7.13 -9.86
C MET A 222 -22.41 -7.44 -11.12
N ALA A 223 -23.68 -7.04 -11.15
CA ALA A 223 -24.56 -7.21 -12.32
C ALA A 223 -24.12 -6.42 -13.56
N LEU A 224 -23.17 -5.47 -13.42
CA LEU A 224 -22.62 -4.71 -14.54
C LEU A 224 -21.45 -5.42 -15.23
N TYR A 225 -20.99 -6.54 -14.67
CA TYR A 225 -19.81 -7.25 -15.11
C TYR A 225 -20.11 -8.63 -15.68
N ARG A 226 -19.26 -9.07 -16.59
CA ARG A 226 -19.09 -10.44 -17.01
C ARG A 226 -17.87 -11.02 -16.30
N PHE A 227 -17.98 -12.24 -15.80
CA PHE A 227 -16.91 -12.95 -15.11
C PHE A 227 -16.26 -13.96 -16.04
N GLU A 228 -14.94 -13.95 -16.11
CA GLU A 228 -14.14 -14.88 -16.92
C GLU A 228 -13.04 -15.50 -16.07
N MET A 229 -12.89 -16.83 -16.17
CA MET A 229 -11.74 -17.53 -15.60
C MET A 229 -10.51 -17.26 -16.47
N ASP A 230 -9.40 -16.90 -15.85
CA ASP A 230 -8.10 -16.76 -16.50
C ASP A 230 -7.17 -17.91 -16.08
N MET A 231 -5.96 -17.95 -16.67
CA MET A 231 -4.95 -18.91 -16.25
C MET A 231 -4.65 -18.74 -14.76
N PRO A 232 -4.61 -19.83 -13.98
CA PRO A 232 -4.30 -19.75 -12.57
C PRO A 232 -2.91 -19.15 -12.35
N ALA A 233 -2.63 -18.70 -11.14
CA ALA A 233 -1.31 -18.17 -10.76
C ALA A 233 -0.92 -18.65 -9.37
N TYR A 234 0.38 -18.65 -9.08
CA TYR A 234 0.85 -18.85 -7.71
C TYR A 234 1.11 -17.50 -7.04
N ILE A 235 0.69 -17.37 -5.80
CA ILE A 235 1.14 -16.31 -4.87
C ILE A 235 1.73 -17.02 -3.66
N GLY A 236 3.04 -16.89 -3.52
CA GLY A 236 3.74 -17.77 -2.61
C GLY A 236 3.64 -19.22 -3.10
N ASP A 237 3.33 -20.13 -2.18
CA ASP A 237 3.18 -21.56 -2.49
C ASP A 237 1.69 -21.97 -2.67
N ARG A 238 0.80 -20.99 -2.85
CA ARG A 238 -0.65 -21.19 -2.94
C ARG A 238 -1.16 -20.92 -4.35
N LEU A 239 -1.88 -21.89 -4.91
CA LEU A 239 -2.52 -21.77 -6.23
C LEU A 239 -3.76 -20.88 -6.11
N GLN A 240 -3.91 -19.95 -7.04
CA GLN A 240 -4.99 -18.98 -7.09
C GLN A 240 -5.95 -19.27 -8.24
N PHE A 241 -7.25 -19.15 -7.99
CA PHE A 241 -8.18 -18.80 -9.05
C PHE A 241 -7.88 -17.37 -9.50
N VAL A 242 -7.76 -17.16 -10.80
CA VAL A 242 -7.60 -15.83 -11.39
C VAL A 242 -8.89 -15.53 -12.17
N ILE A 243 -9.65 -14.56 -11.69
CA ILE A 243 -10.96 -14.24 -12.25
C ILE A 243 -10.97 -12.79 -12.70
N ARG A 244 -11.33 -12.56 -13.97
CA ARG A 244 -11.50 -11.22 -14.52
C ARG A 244 -12.96 -10.80 -14.44
N MET A 245 -13.22 -9.61 -13.93
CA MET A 245 -14.48 -8.91 -14.04
C MET A 245 -14.36 -7.86 -15.15
N ILE A 246 -15.12 -8.03 -16.19
CA ILE A 246 -15.05 -7.20 -17.41
C ILE A 246 -16.36 -6.43 -17.52
N PRO A 247 -16.32 -5.07 -17.63
CA PRO A 247 -17.53 -4.27 -17.86
C PRO A 247 -18.33 -4.75 -19.06
N ASP A 248 -19.57 -5.18 -18.83
CA ASP A 248 -20.47 -5.75 -19.83
C ASP A 248 -21.73 -4.91 -20.04
N ARG A 249 -22.10 -4.10 -19.04
CA ARG A 249 -23.24 -3.18 -19.11
C ARG A 249 -22.81 -1.74 -18.97
N MET A 250 -23.66 -0.84 -19.46
CA MET A 250 -23.43 0.59 -19.34
C MET A 250 -23.82 1.09 -17.94
N ALA A 251 -22.98 1.94 -17.37
CA ALA A 251 -23.25 2.72 -16.16
C ALA A 251 -23.03 4.22 -16.44
N ASP A 252 -23.57 5.10 -15.61
CA ASP A 252 -23.39 6.56 -15.74
C ASP A 252 -22.00 7.06 -15.27
N TYR A 253 -21.21 6.18 -14.72
CA TYR A 253 -19.83 6.38 -14.24
C TYR A 253 -18.86 5.42 -14.93
N ALA A 254 -17.56 5.63 -14.73
CA ALA A 254 -16.52 4.75 -15.25
C ALA A 254 -16.40 3.50 -14.36
N LEU A 255 -16.52 2.34 -14.96
CA LEU A 255 -16.31 1.04 -14.33
C LEU A 255 -14.82 0.68 -14.31
N TYR A 256 -14.47 -0.43 -13.64
CA TYR A 256 -13.12 -0.97 -13.61
C TYR A 256 -13.03 -2.28 -14.38
N PHE A 257 -11.94 -2.52 -15.08
CA PHE A 257 -11.49 -3.87 -15.42
C PHE A 257 -10.79 -4.42 -14.20
N VAL A 258 -11.25 -5.56 -13.68
CA VAL A 258 -10.74 -6.10 -12.42
C VAL A 258 -10.18 -7.49 -12.62
N THR A 259 -9.04 -7.77 -11.96
CA THR A 259 -8.50 -9.12 -11.83
C THR A 259 -8.47 -9.49 -10.35
N LEU A 260 -9.15 -10.58 -10.01
CA LEU A 260 -9.24 -11.13 -8.66
C LEU A 260 -8.34 -12.36 -8.56
N TYR A 261 -7.52 -12.42 -7.51
CA TYR A 261 -6.75 -13.59 -7.15
C TYR A 261 -7.33 -14.15 -5.86
N ILE A 262 -7.87 -15.36 -5.93
CA ILE A 262 -8.56 -16.02 -4.83
C ILE A 262 -7.87 -17.35 -4.56
N ASP A 263 -7.41 -17.55 -3.34
CA ASP A 263 -6.79 -18.80 -2.91
C ASP A 263 -7.75 -19.97 -3.14
N ARG A 264 -7.28 -21.00 -3.88
CA ARG A 264 -8.10 -22.13 -4.27
C ARG A 264 -8.59 -22.96 -3.09
N ASP A 265 -7.77 -23.09 -2.06
CA ASP A 265 -8.01 -24.05 -0.98
C ASP A 265 -8.93 -23.49 0.10
N ASN A 266 -8.86 -22.18 0.36
CA ASN A 266 -9.63 -21.54 1.41
C ASN A 266 -10.53 -20.38 0.96
N LEU A 267 -10.57 -20.07 -0.33
CA LEU A 267 -11.38 -19.02 -0.94
C LEU A 267 -11.18 -17.63 -0.33
N THR A 268 -9.94 -17.32 0.11
CA THR A 268 -9.60 -15.96 0.57
C THR A 268 -9.03 -15.14 -0.58
N PHE A 269 -9.33 -13.84 -0.58
CA PHE A 269 -8.70 -12.92 -1.54
C PHE A 269 -7.23 -12.71 -1.17
N THR A 270 -6.34 -12.81 -2.15
CA THR A 270 -4.91 -12.58 -1.96
C THR A 270 -4.43 -11.35 -2.70
N ARG A 271 -5.11 -11.00 -3.82
CA ARG A 271 -4.81 -9.78 -4.57
C ARG A 271 -6.03 -9.32 -5.37
N ILE A 272 -6.19 -8.00 -5.48
CA ILE A 272 -7.18 -7.35 -6.35
C ILE A 272 -6.46 -6.29 -7.16
N GLU A 273 -6.60 -6.35 -8.47
CA GLU A 273 -6.12 -5.35 -9.42
C GLU A 273 -7.32 -4.73 -10.13
N ALA A 274 -7.45 -3.41 -10.07
CA ALA A 274 -8.55 -2.70 -10.71
C ALA A 274 -7.98 -1.57 -11.61
N SER A 275 -8.36 -1.58 -12.88
CA SER A 275 -7.97 -0.58 -13.87
C SER A 275 -9.20 0.15 -14.38
N LEU A 276 -9.26 1.46 -14.17
CA LEU A 276 -10.41 2.28 -14.56
C LEU A 276 -10.60 2.26 -16.08
N ASP A 277 -11.83 2.09 -16.53
CA ASP A 277 -12.18 2.13 -17.95
C ASP A 277 -12.01 3.53 -18.51
N MET A 278 -11.02 3.69 -19.39
CA MET A 278 -10.70 4.96 -20.06
C MET A 278 -11.40 5.15 -21.41
N ARG A 279 -12.26 4.22 -21.85
CA ARG A 279 -12.96 4.31 -23.14
C ARG A 279 -13.89 5.53 -23.20
N ASP A 280 -14.54 5.88 -22.09
CA ASP A 280 -15.28 7.13 -21.93
C ASP A 280 -14.47 8.14 -21.09
N GLN A 281 -13.81 9.07 -21.79
CA GLN A 281 -12.96 10.07 -21.17
C GLN A 281 -13.71 10.98 -20.18
N LEU A 282 -14.99 11.28 -20.41
CA LEU A 282 -15.76 12.15 -19.52
C LEU A 282 -16.08 11.45 -18.20
N LYS A 283 -16.45 10.17 -18.26
CA LYS A 283 -16.68 9.35 -17.07
C LYS A 283 -15.37 9.15 -16.29
N ALA A 284 -14.27 8.85 -16.97
CA ALA A 284 -12.95 8.71 -16.35
C ALA A 284 -12.49 10.01 -15.67
N ILE A 285 -12.68 11.17 -16.31
CA ILE A 285 -12.39 12.47 -15.70
C ILE A 285 -13.18 12.69 -14.42
N ARG A 286 -14.48 12.40 -14.43
CA ARG A 286 -15.35 12.55 -13.24
C ARG A 286 -14.93 11.64 -12.09
N ALA A 287 -14.47 10.43 -12.40
CA ALA A 287 -14.01 9.46 -11.39
C ALA A 287 -12.68 9.88 -10.72
N ILE A 288 -11.80 10.57 -11.47
CA ILE A 288 -10.44 10.88 -11.02
C ILE A 288 -10.34 12.29 -10.42
N LEU A 289 -11.05 13.26 -11.01
CA LEU A 289 -10.74 14.68 -10.83
C LEU A 289 -11.77 15.39 -9.97
N VAL A 290 -11.37 15.81 -8.77
CA VAL A 290 -12.22 16.61 -7.87
C VAL A 290 -12.38 18.04 -8.41
N SER A 291 -11.28 18.67 -8.84
CA SER A 291 -11.31 20.03 -9.39
C SER A 291 -10.11 20.31 -10.27
N LYS A 292 -10.25 21.27 -11.18
CA LYS A 292 -9.17 21.76 -12.02
C LYS A 292 -9.37 23.24 -12.41
N PRO A 293 -8.30 23.99 -12.72
CA PRO A 293 -8.41 25.31 -13.29
C PRO A 293 -9.13 25.28 -14.65
N MET A 294 -9.93 26.32 -14.97
CA MET A 294 -10.65 26.40 -16.25
C MET A 294 -9.73 26.43 -17.48
N SER A 295 -8.49 26.92 -17.32
CA SER A 295 -7.48 26.98 -18.38
C SER A 295 -6.78 25.64 -18.65
N LEU A 296 -7.07 24.60 -17.85
CA LEU A 296 -6.45 23.28 -17.96
C LEU A 296 -7.38 22.30 -18.66
N ARG A 297 -6.89 21.63 -19.69
CA ARG A 297 -7.47 20.42 -20.26
C ARG A 297 -6.75 19.21 -19.65
N PHE A 298 -7.51 18.33 -19.02
CA PHE A 298 -7.02 17.12 -18.37
C PHE A 298 -7.40 15.91 -19.22
N PHE A 299 -6.44 15.02 -19.45
CA PHE A 299 -6.60 13.79 -20.22
C PHE A 299 -6.08 12.62 -19.39
N PRO A 300 -6.96 11.83 -18.76
CA PRO A 300 -6.56 10.61 -18.09
C PRO A 300 -6.07 9.57 -19.10
N GLU A 301 -4.99 8.89 -18.78
CA GLU A 301 -4.38 7.85 -19.62
C GLU A 301 -4.47 6.48 -18.94
N GLU A 302 -4.31 6.44 -17.60
CA GLU A 302 -4.36 5.24 -16.79
C GLU A 302 -4.72 5.61 -15.35
N ALA A 303 -5.56 4.80 -14.70
CA ALA A 303 -5.75 4.82 -13.25
C ALA A 303 -5.94 3.39 -12.77
N THR A 304 -5.01 2.91 -11.94
CA THR A 304 -5.00 1.54 -11.43
C THR A 304 -4.92 1.54 -9.91
N LEU A 305 -5.58 0.55 -9.31
CA LEU A 305 -5.52 0.24 -7.89
C LEU A 305 -5.07 -1.21 -7.75
N VAL A 306 -4.14 -1.46 -6.84
CA VAL A 306 -3.66 -2.79 -6.50
C VAL A 306 -3.72 -2.96 -5.00
N PHE A 307 -4.36 -4.03 -4.55
CA PHE A 307 -4.40 -4.46 -3.16
C PHE A 307 -3.78 -5.84 -3.04
N ASN A 308 -2.85 -6.02 -2.10
CA ASN A 308 -2.37 -7.33 -1.69
C ASN A 308 -2.84 -7.61 -0.27
N TYR A 309 -3.29 -8.82 -0.04
CA TYR A 309 -3.70 -9.33 1.25
C TYR A 309 -2.81 -10.51 1.63
N ARG A 310 -2.20 -10.44 2.80
CA ARG A 310 -1.33 -11.50 3.31
C ARG A 310 -2.12 -12.51 4.11
N PRO A 311 -1.95 -13.81 3.88
CA PRO A 311 -2.47 -14.85 4.76
C PRO A 311 -1.94 -14.73 6.20
N ILE A 312 -2.83 -14.95 7.17
CA ILE A 312 -2.54 -15.04 8.59
C ILE A 312 -3.08 -16.39 9.09
N GLY A 313 -2.19 -17.33 9.35
CA GLY A 313 -2.61 -18.72 9.57
C GLY A 313 -3.23 -19.32 8.29
N ASP A 314 -4.23 -20.18 8.46
CA ASP A 314 -4.74 -21.01 7.38
C ASP A 314 -5.87 -20.35 6.59
N ASP A 315 -6.69 -19.51 7.23
CA ASP A 315 -7.94 -19.02 6.64
C ASP A 315 -8.19 -17.51 6.79
N LYS A 316 -7.27 -16.77 7.41
CA LYS A 316 -7.41 -15.31 7.58
C LYS A 316 -6.45 -14.55 6.71
N ILE A 317 -6.86 -13.32 6.36
CA ILE A 317 -6.05 -12.41 5.56
C ILE A 317 -6.01 -11.02 6.21
N ARG A 318 -4.97 -10.27 5.89
CA ARG A 318 -4.78 -8.88 6.30
C ARG A 318 -4.29 -8.04 5.13
N LEU A 319 -4.71 -6.77 5.08
CA LEU A 319 -4.12 -5.81 4.14
C LEU A 319 -2.61 -5.75 4.36
N GLU A 320 -1.87 -5.88 3.28
CA GLU A 320 -0.40 -5.88 3.27
C GLU A 320 0.17 -4.72 2.49
N TYR A 321 -0.39 -4.47 1.30
CA TYR A 321 0.11 -3.48 0.38
C TYR A 321 -1.03 -2.88 -0.45
N PHE A 322 -0.96 -1.59 -0.66
CA PHE A 322 -1.81 -0.84 -1.57
C PHE A 322 -0.97 0.03 -2.49
N ARG A 323 -1.33 0.05 -3.76
CA ARG A 323 -0.75 0.97 -4.74
C ARG A 323 -1.84 1.56 -5.63
N SER A 324 -1.80 2.88 -5.79
CA SER A 324 -2.57 3.61 -6.79
C SER A 324 -1.60 4.23 -7.78
N THR A 325 -1.82 4.00 -9.07
CA THR A 325 -1.04 4.64 -10.15
C THR A 325 -1.98 5.40 -11.04
N MET A 326 -1.68 6.66 -11.28
CA MET A 326 -2.43 7.51 -12.18
C MET A 326 -1.49 8.17 -13.19
N ARG A 327 -1.75 7.95 -14.48
CA ARG A 327 -1.07 8.63 -15.59
C ARG A 327 -2.06 9.53 -16.31
N PHE A 328 -1.65 10.76 -16.58
CA PHE A 328 -2.47 11.74 -17.27
C PHE A 328 -1.63 12.78 -17.97
N SER A 329 -2.22 13.43 -18.94
CA SER A 329 -1.64 14.59 -19.63
C SER A 329 -2.42 15.84 -19.33
N CYS A 330 -1.70 16.95 -19.17
CA CYS A 330 -2.24 18.29 -19.01
C CYS A 330 -1.90 19.15 -20.22
N ASP A 331 -2.92 19.82 -20.78
CA ASP A 331 -2.79 20.80 -21.83
C ASP A 331 -3.22 22.17 -21.32
N TRP A 332 -2.31 23.13 -21.36
CA TRP A 332 -2.54 24.50 -20.91
C TRP A 332 -2.71 25.43 -22.11
N ARG A 333 -3.77 26.23 -22.14
CA ARG A 333 -4.04 27.17 -23.25
C ARG A 333 -2.83 28.03 -23.67
N LYS A 334 -1.87 28.26 -22.77
CA LYS A 334 -0.67 29.08 -23.01
C LYS A 334 0.60 28.27 -23.28
N ARG A 335 0.52 26.93 -23.39
CA ARG A 335 1.70 26.06 -23.65
C ARG A 335 1.55 25.36 -24.99
N LEU A 336 2.64 25.25 -25.74
CA LEU A 336 2.66 24.60 -27.05
C LEU A 336 2.52 23.07 -27.02
N PHE A 337 2.83 22.44 -25.89
CA PHE A 337 2.86 20.98 -25.77
C PHE A 337 2.15 20.49 -24.51
N LYS A 338 1.44 19.36 -24.65
CA LYS A 338 0.91 18.58 -23.52
C LYS A 338 2.04 18.13 -22.62
N THR A 339 1.79 18.10 -21.33
CA THR A 339 2.74 17.63 -20.35
C THR A 339 2.16 16.40 -19.65
N ARG A 340 2.89 15.29 -19.69
CA ARG A 340 2.54 14.03 -19.02
C ARG A 340 2.98 14.04 -17.57
N TYR A 341 2.12 13.51 -16.71
CA TYR A 341 2.34 13.31 -15.29
C TYR A 341 2.06 11.85 -14.93
N THR A 342 2.82 11.35 -13.94
CA THR A 342 2.56 10.09 -13.27
C THR A 342 2.50 10.37 -11.78
N ALA A 343 1.38 10.06 -11.14
CA ALA A 343 1.21 10.08 -9.70
C ALA A 343 1.15 8.64 -9.20
N VAL A 344 1.92 8.32 -8.18
CA VAL A 344 1.92 7.00 -7.53
C VAL A 344 1.79 7.19 -6.04
N ASN A 345 0.86 6.46 -5.45
CA ASN A 345 0.67 6.37 -4.01
C ASN A 345 0.87 4.91 -3.61
N GLU A 346 1.68 4.67 -2.59
CA GLU A 346 2.01 3.34 -2.08
C GLU A 346 1.83 3.32 -0.57
N LEU A 347 1.25 2.24 -0.07
CA LEU A 347 1.16 1.95 1.34
C LEU A 347 1.60 0.51 1.57
N VAL A 348 2.52 0.30 2.50
CA VAL A 348 2.90 -1.03 2.99
C VAL A 348 2.64 -1.11 4.48
N VAL A 349 1.98 -2.16 4.93
CA VAL A 349 1.82 -2.47 6.35
C VAL A 349 3.14 -3.03 6.85
N THR A 350 3.76 -2.33 7.79
CA THR A 350 5.11 -2.62 8.28
C THR A 350 5.10 -3.36 9.59
N ASP A 351 4.05 -3.17 10.40
CA ASP A 351 3.87 -3.88 11.68
C ASP A 351 2.39 -3.89 12.12
N VAL A 352 2.11 -4.66 13.15
CA VAL A 352 0.79 -4.75 13.82
C VAL A 352 0.98 -4.44 15.29
N ARG A 353 0.29 -3.41 15.76
CA ARG A 353 0.35 -3.02 17.16
C ARG A 353 -0.38 -4.05 18.03
N PRO A 354 0.22 -4.54 19.12
CA PRO A 354 -0.41 -5.53 19.99
C PRO A 354 -1.64 -4.96 20.73
N GLU A 355 -1.63 -3.66 21.00
CA GLU A 355 -2.70 -2.95 21.68
C GLU A 355 -3.54 -2.18 20.66
N VAL A 356 -4.83 -2.54 20.58
CA VAL A 356 -5.77 -1.95 19.62
C VAL A 356 -6.50 -0.79 20.27
N ILE A 357 -5.97 0.42 20.10
CA ILE A 357 -6.57 1.66 20.62
C ILE A 357 -7.19 2.44 19.46
N PRO A 358 -8.50 2.79 19.54
CA PRO A 358 -9.12 3.63 18.53
C PRO A 358 -8.46 5.01 18.41
N ILE A 359 -8.27 5.48 17.18
CA ILE A 359 -7.65 6.77 16.90
C ILE A 359 -8.62 7.91 17.25
N PRO A 360 -8.22 8.85 18.15
CA PRO A 360 -9.05 10.00 18.51
C PRO A 360 -9.39 10.89 17.30
N ARG A 361 -10.58 11.47 17.28
CA ARG A 361 -11.05 12.28 16.13
C ARG A 361 -10.10 13.41 15.73
N ARG A 362 -9.44 14.05 16.67
CA ARG A 362 -8.47 15.14 16.42
C ARG A 362 -7.20 14.70 15.69
N GLU A 363 -6.83 13.42 15.79
CA GLU A 363 -5.62 12.85 15.19
C GLU A 363 -5.89 12.24 13.80
N ARG A 364 -7.16 12.05 13.45
CA ARG A 364 -7.54 11.38 12.20
C ARG A 364 -7.14 12.18 10.97
N PHE A 365 -6.58 11.47 10.02
CA PHE A 365 -6.39 11.98 8.67
C PHE A 365 -7.69 11.78 7.88
N ARG A 366 -8.28 12.86 7.38
CA ARG A 366 -9.59 12.82 6.72
C ARG A 366 -9.44 12.46 5.25
N SER A 367 -10.47 11.87 4.67
CA SER A 367 -10.53 11.61 3.22
C SER A 367 -10.38 12.88 2.36
N THR A 368 -10.69 14.06 2.91
CA THR A 368 -10.56 15.37 2.27
C THR A 368 -9.21 16.05 2.49
N ASP A 369 -8.37 15.52 3.40
CA ASP A 369 -7.07 16.08 3.71
C ASP A 369 -6.04 15.75 2.61
N PHE A 370 -5.01 16.56 2.52
CA PHE A 370 -3.86 16.35 1.64
C PHE A 370 -2.60 16.18 2.49
N LEU A 371 -1.78 15.20 2.16
CA LEU A 371 -0.52 14.98 2.88
C LEU A 371 0.40 16.20 2.74
N ASN A 372 0.39 16.87 1.59
CA ASN A 372 1.11 18.11 1.35
C ASN A 372 0.86 19.21 2.39
N ASP A 373 -0.35 19.25 2.95
CA ASP A 373 -0.74 20.33 3.85
C ASP A 373 -0.51 19.95 5.34
N LYS A 374 -0.09 18.72 5.60
CA LYS A 374 0.14 18.16 6.94
C LYS A 374 1.55 17.63 7.17
N ALA A 375 2.33 17.43 6.11
CA ALA A 375 3.69 16.93 6.22
C ALA A 375 4.66 18.07 6.61
N GLU A 376 5.62 17.74 7.47
CA GLU A 376 6.69 18.63 7.85
C GLU A 376 7.75 18.73 6.75
N GLU A 377 8.50 19.85 6.71
CA GLU A 377 9.63 19.98 5.81
C GLU A 377 10.76 19.00 6.20
N PHE A 378 11.40 18.44 5.19
CA PHE A 378 12.48 17.48 5.39
C PHE A 378 13.72 18.14 6.00
N GLN A 379 14.13 17.73 7.21
CA GLN A 379 15.29 18.30 7.90
C GLN A 379 16.30 17.27 8.40
N ASP A 380 15.88 16.01 8.66
CA ASP A 380 16.70 15.00 9.32
C ASP A 380 17.10 13.87 8.36
N PRO A 381 18.41 13.56 8.18
CA PRO A 381 18.86 12.43 7.36
C PRO A 381 18.47 11.06 7.95
N ASP A 382 18.40 10.94 9.28
CA ASP A 382 18.07 9.71 9.98
C ASP A 382 16.58 9.59 10.32
N PHE A 383 15.75 10.35 9.58
CA PHE A 383 14.32 10.50 9.82
C PHE A 383 13.57 9.17 9.96
N TRP A 384 13.97 8.13 9.23
CA TRP A 384 13.34 6.82 9.22
C TRP A 384 14.11 5.74 9.98
N ALA A 385 15.08 6.10 10.85
CA ALA A 385 15.97 5.13 11.48
C ALA A 385 15.22 3.97 12.17
N ASP A 386 14.10 4.26 12.84
CA ASP A 386 13.35 3.29 13.65
C ASP A 386 12.18 2.61 12.92
N TYR A 387 11.96 2.92 11.63
CA TYR A 387 10.79 2.43 10.89
C TYR A 387 11.19 1.58 9.69
N ASN A 388 10.36 0.58 9.39
CA ASN A 388 10.38 -0.07 8.09
C ASN A 388 9.75 0.86 7.06
N ILE A 389 10.41 1.02 5.92
CA ILE A 389 9.99 1.88 4.82
C ILE A 389 10.16 1.13 3.50
N ILE A 390 9.53 1.62 2.44
CA ILE A 390 9.95 1.26 1.09
C ILE A 390 11.20 2.09 0.80
N GLU A 391 12.34 1.42 0.57
CA GLU A 391 13.58 2.15 0.26
C GLU A 391 13.39 3.02 -0.99
N PRO A 392 13.95 4.23 -1.02
CA PRO A 392 13.96 5.00 -2.26
C PRO A 392 14.81 4.27 -3.31
N SER A 393 14.29 4.19 -4.56
CA SER A 393 15.11 3.76 -5.69
C SER A 393 16.23 4.79 -5.96
N GLU A 394 17.29 4.38 -6.65
CA GLU A 394 18.39 5.28 -7.02
C GLU A 394 17.87 6.56 -7.71
N SER A 395 16.90 6.43 -8.61
CA SER A 395 16.29 7.58 -9.30
C SER A 395 15.51 8.48 -8.35
N LEU A 396 14.83 7.92 -7.36
CA LEU A 396 14.11 8.67 -6.33
C LEU A 396 15.07 9.32 -5.33
N GLU A 397 16.13 8.63 -4.92
CA GLU A 397 17.16 9.17 -4.04
C GLU A 397 17.87 10.37 -4.66
N HIS A 398 18.28 10.26 -5.94
CA HIS A 398 18.81 11.39 -6.70
C HIS A 398 17.84 12.56 -6.78
N ALA A 399 16.55 12.28 -6.94
CA ALA A 399 15.52 13.31 -6.95
C ALA A 399 15.35 13.97 -5.58
N ILE A 400 15.32 13.20 -4.48
CA ILE A 400 15.27 13.69 -3.10
C ILE A 400 16.44 14.64 -2.86
N ASN A 401 17.67 14.22 -3.18
CA ASN A 401 18.87 15.02 -3.01
C ASN A 401 18.87 16.32 -3.85
N ARG A 402 18.25 16.30 -5.01
CA ARG A 402 18.08 17.49 -5.86
C ARG A 402 16.98 18.44 -5.36
N LEU A 403 15.91 17.90 -4.82
CA LEU A 403 14.78 18.70 -4.30
C LEU A 403 15.12 19.38 -2.96
N ARG A 404 16.08 18.81 -2.22
CA ARG A 404 16.60 19.39 -0.95
C ARG A 404 17.50 20.63 -1.16
N LYS A 405 18.13 20.77 -2.34
CA LYS A 405 18.97 21.93 -2.73
C LYS A 405 18.09 23.07 -3.26
#